data_e52104453d7d20df43844bc08fcf5531
#
_entry.id   e52104453d7d20df43844bc08fcf5531
#
_cell.length_a   1.000
_cell.length_b   1.000
_cell.length_c   1.000
_cell.angle_alpha   90.00
_cell.angle_beta   90.00
_cell.angle_gamma   90.00
#
_symmetry.space_group_name_H-M   'P 1'
#
loop_
_entity.id
_entity.type
_entity.pdbx_description
1 polymer ?
#
loop_
_entity_poly.entity_id
_entity_poly.type
_entity_poly.pdbx_seq_one_letter_code
_entity_poly.pdbx_strand_id
1 'polypeptide(L)'
;MTTGSARSTDDARPPAAGATATAELSVLIVNYNSWRECANAVATLRANGPTRPDGSPMPFECVVVDNKSPQRDPVAIAAVEAELRALAALQGDPLAGRLVMHHENGGYSKGMNEALAHARGRWILVSNPDVLFLPDLVSRLQRHLERDARAGVVVPKGFWDPERAGRLPPNTLPTLREVLWTTLGAYFPRLSHWYAERLARSWMRVWTAEAPLVLPMMSGCMFLVERAFFESVGRFDERYPLYYEDTDLSVRIRKAGRTVTQVPDAHLVHFVNRSGMSDLETMWKRHATSRELYYAKWYGRLGLGLVRLADRLLAAKWTQRWRRFRYATPLVDLGATARPPVLDLGRDCERFLVLMSLDARFYLAAGMFGSGRTWTPSAVGFSYFVNATFYFQAFDLSGGRFERVGTWRYHCLSHLGVTVPVAAPEAGGGT
;
A
#
# COMPACT_ATOMS: atom_id res chain seq x y z
N MET A 1 27.94 -45.85 28.47
CA MET A 1 26.49 -45.68 28.50
C MET A 1 26.18 -44.41 27.73
N THR A 2 25.78 -44.59 26.50
CA THR A 2 25.53 -43.55 25.49
C THR A 2 24.06 -43.18 25.49
N THR A 3 23.73 -41.93 25.82
CA THR A 3 22.38 -41.40 25.70
C THR A 3 22.27 -40.66 24.37
N GLY A 4 21.55 -41.28 23.43
CA GLY A 4 21.24 -40.69 22.11
C GLY A 4 20.23 -39.56 22.24
N SER A 5 20.58 -38.40 21.69
CA SER A 5 19.67 -37.28 21.44
C SER A 5 18.85 -37.58 20.23
N ALA A 6 17.55 -37.69 20.37
CA ALA A 6 16.61 -37.77 19.27
C ALA A 6 16.49 -36.41 18.58
N ARG A 7 16.94 -36.31 17.35
CA ARG A 7 16.67 -35.19 16.45
C ARG A 7 15.24 -35.31 15.94
N SER A 8 14.38 -34.36 16.25
CA SER A 8 13.10 -34.16 15.63
C SER A 8 13.33 -33.61 14.22
N THR A 9 13.17 -34.46 13.22
CA THR A 9 13.16 -34.09 11.81
C THR A 9 11.71 -33.87 11.39
N ASP A 10 11.27 -32.64 11.42
CA ASP A 10 10.10 -32.20 10.67
C ASP A 10 10.55 -31.12 9.68
N ASP A 11 11.47 -31.51 8.80
CA ASP A 11 11.82 -30.78 7.57
C ASP A 11 10.77 -31.17 6.51
N ALA A 12 9.65 -30.42 6.46
CA ALA A 12 8.71 -30.52 5.39
C ALA A 12 9.35 -29.99 4.09
N ARG A 13 10.01 -30.90 3.38
CA ARG A 13 10.56 -30.68 2.04
C ARG A 13 9.42 -30.21 1.10
N PRO A 14 9.61 -29.17 0.28
CA PRO A 14 8.62 -28.80 -0.73
C PRO A 14 8.35 -29.99 -1.66
N PRO A 15 7.10 -30.17 -2.13
CA PRO A 15 6.74 -31.31 -2.97
C PRO A 15 7.58 -31.32 -4.25
N ALA A 16 8.08 -32.50 -4.61
CA ALA A 16 8.88 -32.73 -5.79
C ALA A 16 8.16 -32.25 -7.07
N ALA A 17 8.91 -31.68 -8.00
CA ALA A 17 8.44 -31.29 -9.33
C ALA A 17 7.81 -32.52 -10.04
N GLY A 18 6.48 -32.55 -10.16
CA GLY A 18 5.75 -33.65 -10.78
C GLY A 18 4.25 -33.70 -10.47
N ALA A 19 3.77 -33.03 -9.44
CA ALA A 19 2.33 -32.94 -9.18
C ALA A 19 1.71 -31.90 -10.15
N THR A 20 0.75 -32.35 -10.99
CA THR A 20 -0.07 -31.43 -11.80
C THR A 20 -0.69 -30.38 -10.88
N ALA A 21 -0.33 -29.11 -11.11
CA ALA A 21 -0.84 -28.02 -10.32
C ALA A 21 -2.37 -27.96 -10.45
N THR A 22 -3.10 -28.24 -9.37
CA THR A 22 -4.56 -28.13 -9.35
C THR A 22 -5.01 -26.67 -9.34
N ALA A 23 -4.23 -25.75 -8.76
CA ALA A 23 -4.50 -24.33 -8.75
C ALA A 23 -3.85 -23.60 -9.95
N GLU A 24 -4.60 -22.75 -10.63
CA GLU A 24 -4.08 -21.87 -11.69
C GLU A 24 -3.54 -20.56 -11.12
N LEU A 25 -4.13 -20.09 -10.00
CA LEU A 25 -3.75 -18.87 -9.30
C LEU A 25 -3.39 -19.19 -7.85
N SER A 26 -2.30 -18.58 -7.37
CA SER A 26 -1.95 -18.56 -5.94
C SER A 26 -2.04 -17.13 -5.41
N VAL A 27 -2.86 -16.93 -4.38
CA VAL A 27 -2.93 -15.68 -3.63
C VAL A 27 -2.01 -15.78 -2.42
N LEU A 28 -1.06 -14.86 -2.31
CA LEU A 28 -0.05 -14.81 -1.26
C LEU A 28 -0.32 -13.66 -0.32
N ILE A 29 -0.45 -13.95 0.98
CA ILE A 29 -0.70 -12.96 2.02
C ILE A 29 0.35 -13.13 3.12
N VAL A 30 1.00 -12.04 3.53
CA VAL A 30 1.83 -12.01 4.75
C VAL A 30 1.07 -11.29 5.84
N ASN A 31 0.83 -12.00 6.94
CA ASN A 31 0.20 -11.45 8.13
C ASN A 31 1.23 -11.01 9.17
N TYR A 32 0.99 -9.86 9.80
CA TYR A 32 1.68 -9.40 11.00
C TYR A 32 0.73 -8.56 11.84
N ASN A 33 0.22 -9.13 12.95
CA ASN A 33 -0.77 -8.50 13.86
C ASN A 33 -2.09 -8.04 13.20
N SER A 34 -2.46 -8.55 12.03
CA SER A 34 -3.66 -8.17 11.28
C SER A 34 -4.59 -9.37 11.06
N TRP A 35 -4.77 -10.20 12.08
CA TRP A 35 -5.51 -11.45 11.98
C TRP A 35 -6.97 -11.28 11.54
N ARG A 36 -7.67 -10.25 12.07
CA ARG A 36 -9.08 -9.97 11.72
C ARG A 36 -9.20 -9.50 10.28
N GLU A 37 -8.32 -8.59 9.88
CA GLU A 37 -8.24 -8.10 8.50
C GLU A 37 -7.90 -9.23 7.54
N CYS A 38 -6.96 -10.10 7.92
CA CYS A 38 -6.58 -11.27 7.14
C CYS A 38 -7.75 -12.24 6.96
N ALA A 39 -8.54 -12.52 8.02
CA ALA A 39 -9.74 -13.32 7.91
C ALA A 39 -10.75 -12.71 6.92
N ASN A 40 -10.98 -11.39 7.00
CA ASN A 40 -11.85 -10.67 6.07
C ASN A 40 -11.34 -10.70 4.63
N ALA A 41 -10.01 -10.58 4.43
CA ALA A 41 -9.41 -10.69 3.10
C ALA A 41 -9.65 -12.07 2.49
N VAL A 42 -9.42 -13.15 3.25
CA VAL A 42 -9.67 -14.53 2.79
C VAL A 42 -11.17 -14.77 2.55
N ALA A 43 -12.04 -14.28 3.43
CA ALA A 43 -13.49 -14.39 3.28
C ALA A 43 -14.00 -13.71 2.00
N THR A 44 -13.54 -12.47 1.74
CA THR A 44 -13.91 -11.74 0.52
C THR A 44 -13.30 -12.34 -0.74
N LEU A 45 -12.08 -12.86 -0.68
CA LEU A 45 -11.47 -13.62 -1.76
C LEU A 45 -12.29 -14.86 -2.09
N ARG A 46 -12.70 -15.63 -1.08
CA ARG A 46 -13.53 -16.83 -1.27
C ARG A 46 -14.90 -16.51 -1.87
N ALA A 47 -15.51 -15.42 -1.42
CA ALA A 47 -16.82 -14.98 -1.93
C ALA A 47 -16.75 -14.41 -3.35
N ASN A 48 -15.63 -13.79 -3.75
CA ASN A 48 -15.43 -13.16 -5.05
C ASN A 48 -14.26 -13.81 -5.81
N GLY A 49 -14.22 -15.14 -5.79
CA GLY A 49 -13.18 -15.93 -6.46
C GLY A 49 -13.05 -15.61 -7.95
N PRO A 50 -11.87 -15.84 -8.53
CA PRO A 50 -11.61 -15.55 -9.93
C PRO A 50 -12.44 -16.46 -10.86
N THR A 51 -12.79 -15.89 -12.02
CA THR A 51 -13.45 -16.60 -13.12
C THR A 51 -12.61 -16.49 -14.39
N ARG A 52 -12.67 -17.51 -15.23
CA ARG A 52 -12.11 -17.47 -16.58
C ARG A 52 -12.94 -16.56 -17.50
N PRO A 53 -12.42 -16.20 -18.69
CA PRO A 53 -13.16 -15.38 -19.65
C PRO A 53 -14.52 -15.93 -20.09
N ASP A 54 -14.69 -17.25 -20.02
CA ASP A 54 -15.96 -17.95 -20.32
C ASP A 54 -16.96 -17.96 -19.15
N GLY A 55 -16.59 -17.33 -18.01
CA GLY A 55 -17.40 -17.28 -16.81
C GLY A 55 -17.27 -18.50 -15.90
N SER A 56 -16.54 -19.54 -16.28
CA SER A 56 -16.31 -20.70 -15.42
C SER A 56 -15.41 -20.35 -14.24
N PRO A 57 -15.59 -20.98 -13.05
CA PRO A 57 -14.70 -20.77 -11.91
C PRO A 57 -13.26 -21.14 -12.26
N MET A 58 -12.32 -20.33 -11.82
CA MET A 58 -10.89 -20.64 -11.94
C MET A 58 -10.41 -21.29 -10.64
N PRO A 59 -9.73 -22.45 -10.70
CA PRO A 59 -9.11 -23.03 -9.53
C PRO A 59 -8.03 -22.12 -8.93
N PHE A 60 -8.12 -21.84 -7.63
CA PHE A 60 -7.15 -20.99 -6.95
C PHE A 60 -6.87 -21.46 -5.52
N GLU A 61 -5.76 -21.03 -4.99
CA GLU A 61 -5.36 -21.27 -3.62
C GLU A 61 -4.99 -19.97 -2.91
N CYS A 62 -5.00 -19.98 -1.58
CA CYS A 62 -4.53 -18.90 -0.74
C CYS A 62 -3.50 -19.43 0.26
N VAL A 63 -2.32 -18.82 0.25
CA VAL A 63 -1.25 -19.12 1.20
C VAL A 63 -1.07 -17.89 2.09
N VAL A 64 -1.37 -18.05 3.37
CA VAL A 64 -1.15 -17.03 4.39
C VAL A 64 0.11 -17.41 5.18
N VAL A 65 1.07 -16.50 5.27
CA VAL A 65 2.25 -16.64 6.12
C VAL A 65 2.15 -15.67 7.29
N ASP A 66 2.11 -16.17 8.52
CA ASP A 66 2.24 -15.34 9.71
C ASP A 66 3.71 -15.07 10.00
N ASN A 67 4.11 -13.82 9.91
CA ASN A 67 5.49 -13.39 10.11
C ASN A 67 5.83 -13.15 11.58
N LYS A 68 5.51 -14.17 12.44
CA LYS A 68 5.67 -14.16 13.88
C LYS A 68 4.97 -12.96 14.55
N SER A 69 3.67 -12.89 14.37
CA SER A 69 2.84 -11.90 15.07
C SER A 69 3.02 -11.99 16.58
N PRO A 70 3.42 -10.92 17.27
CA PRO A 70 3.52 -10.93 18.74
C PRO A 70 2.15 -11.02 19.42
N GLN A 71 1.12 -10.45 18.82
CA GLN A 71 -0.26 -10.55 19.31
C GLN A 71 -0.93 -11.78 18.69
N ARG A 72 -1.16 -12.80 19.50
CA ARG A 72 -1.81 -14.05 19.11
C ARG A 72 -3.19 -14.13 19.75
N ASP A 73 -4.18 -13.53 19.12
CA ASP A 73 -5.59 -13.69 19.47
C ASP A 73 -6.10 -15.03 18.95
N PRO A 74 -6.36 -16.04 19.81
CA PRO A 74 -6.77 -17.36 19.35
C PRO A 74 -8.09 -17.34 18.55
N VAL A 75 -9.00 -16.41 18.86
CA VAL A 75 -10.27 -16.28 18.14
C VAL A 75 -10.03 -15.77 16.72
N ALA A 76 -9.19 -14.75 16.58
CA ALA A 76 -8.88 -14.18 15.28
C ALA A 76 -8.02 -15.14 14.42
N ILE A 77 -7.10 -15.91 15.01
CA ILE A 77 -6.36 -16.99 14.33
C ILE A 77 -7.33 -18.06 13.85
N ALA A 78 -8.22 -18.56 14.73
CA ALA A 78 -9.21 -19.56 14.37
C ALA A 78 -10.14 -19.10 13.23
N ALA A 79 -10.45 -17.79 13.15
CA ALA A 79 -11.22 -17.22 12.06
C ALA A 79 -10.47 -17.32 10.72
N VAL A 80 -9.16 -17.00 10.66
CA VAL A 80 -8.34 -17.17 9.45
C VAL A 80 -8.30 -18.64 9.03
N GLU A 81 -8.06 -19.55 9.97
CA GLU A 81 -8.04 -20.98 9.69
C GLU A 81 -9.41 -21.49 9.19
N ALA A 82 -10.52 -21.00 9.73
CA ALA A 82 -11.86 -21.37 9.30
C ALA A 82 -12.11 -20.94 7.85
N GLU A 83 -11.72 -19.71 7.47
CA GLU A 83 -11.87 -19.21 6.10
C GLU A 83 -10.97 -19.98 5.12
N LEU A 84 -9.73 -20.32 5.50
CA LEU A 84 -8.85 -21.13 4.67
C LEU A 84 -9.38 -22.57 4.49
N ARG A 85 -9.94 -23.19 5.53
CA ARG A 85 -10.61 -24.50 5.41
C ARG A 85 -11.83 -24.43 4.52
N ALA A 86 -12.64 -23.38 4.64
CA ALA A 86 -13.80 -23.18 3.78
C ALA A 86 -13.40 -22.97 2.32
N LEU A 87 -12.28 -22.28 2.06
CA LEU A 87 -11.70 -22.13 0.73
C LEU A 87 -11.23 -23.48 0.17
N ALA A 88 -10.50 -24.28 0.96
CA ALA A 88 -10.05 -25.60 0.58
C ALA A 88 -11.22 -26.52 0.21
N ALA A 89 -12.30 -26.50 1.01
CA ALA A 89 -13.53 -27.23 0.72
C ALA A 89 -14.21 -26.75 -0.57
N LEU A 90 -14.28 -25.42 -0.80
CA LEU A 90 -14.83 -24.85 -2.03
C LEU A 90 -14.07 -25.29 -3.28
N GLN A 91 -12.73 -25.38 -3.19
CA GLN A 91 -11.88 -25.79 -4.30
C GLN A 91 -11.79 -27.33 -4.47
N GLY A 92 -12.30 -28.10 -3.50
CA GLY A 92 -12.13 -29.56 -3.48
C GLY A 92 -10.66 -30.00 -3.35
N ASP A 93 -9.80 -29.14 -2.82
CA ASP A 93 -8.36 -29.35 -2.68
C ASP A 93 -7.92 -28.96 -1.26
N PRO A 94 -7.52 -29.93 -0.40
CA PRO A 94 -7.08 -29.64 0.96
C PRO A 94 -5.90 -28.67 1.05
N LEU A 95 -5.13 -28.54 -0.02
CA LEU A 95 -3.99 -27.64 -0.11
C LEU A 95 -4.34 -26.23 -0.62
N ALA A 96 -5.59 -25.97 -1.00
CA ALA A 96 -5.97 -24.66 -1.52
C ALA A 96 -6.08 -23.56 -0.45
N GLY A 97 -6.15 -23.92 0.84
CA GLY A 97 -6.14 -22.98 1.95
C GLY A 97 -5.05 -23.34 2.97
N ARG A 98 -3.97 -22.55 3.05
CA ARG A 98 -2.84 -22.83 3.93
C ARG A 98 -2.46 -21.66 4.81
N LEU A 99 -2.23 -21.94 6.10
CA LEU A 99 -1.61 -21.04 7.06
C LEU A 99 -0.22 -21.58 7.45
N VAL A 100 0.81 -20.79 7.23
CA VAL A 100 2.21 -21.09 7.59
C VAL A 100 2.62 -20.16 8.73
N MET A 101 3.09 -20.72 9.84
CA MET A 101 3.50 -19.95 11.02
C MET A 101 5.02 -19.86 11.09
N HIS A 102 5.56 -18.64 10.93
CA HIS A 102 7.00 -18.44 11.06
C HIS A 102 7.46 -18.42 12.53
N HIS A 103 8.68 -18.88 12.74
CA HIS A 103 9.34 -18.86 14.05
C HIS A 103 10.08 -17.54 14.31
N GLU A 104 10.34 -16.74 13.28
CA GLU A 104 10.99 -15.43 13.37
C GLU A 104 10.32 -14.39 12.44
N ASN A 105 10.42 -13.11 12.78
CA ASN A 105 9.98 -12.03 11.89
C ASN A 105 11.11 -11.68 10.90
N GLY A 106 11.14 -12.37 9.77
CA GLY A 106 12.11 -12.16 8.70
C GLY A 106 11.87 -10.92 7.82
N GLY A 107 10.79 -10.17 8.08
CA GLY A 107 10.36 -9.06 7.23
C GLY A 107 9.38 -9.48 6.12
N TYR A 108 8.82 -8.50 5.44
CA TYR A 108 7.78 -8.71 4.42
C TYR A 108 8.29 -9.54 3.22
N SER A 109 9.45 -9.18 2.68
CA SER A 109 10.05 -9.83 1.50
C SER A 109 10.30 -11.32 1.72
N LYS A 110 10.85 -11.70 2.88
CA LYS A 110 11.09 -13.09 3.24
C LYS A 110 9.78 -13.86 3.41
N GLY A 111 8.79 -13.27 4.09
CA GLY A 111 7.47 -13.88 4.25
C GLY A 111 6.75 -14.11 2.91
N MET A 112 6.85 -13.16 1.96
CA MET A 112 6.27 -13.33 0.63
C MET A 112 6.99 -14.40 -0.21
N ASN A 113 8.33 -14.47 -0.13
CA ASN A 113 9.08 -15.53 -0.83
C ASN A 113 8.78 -16.90 -0.23
N GLU A 114 8.56 -17.00 1.07
CA GLU A 114 8.09 -18.22 1.73
C GLU A 114 6.69 -18.62 1.27
N ALA A 115 5.74 -17.67 1.24
CA ALA A 115 4.41 -17.92 0.69
C ALA A 115 4.50 -18.44 -0.77
N LEU A 116 5.40 -17.86 -1.58
CA LEU A 116 5.65 -18.29 -2.95
C LEU A 116 6.20 -19.72 -3.03
N ALA A 117 7.04 -20.13 -2.08
CA ALA A 117 7.59 -21.49 -2.03
C ALA A 117 6.50 -22.55 -1.79
N HIS A 118 5.43 -22.19 -1.09
CA HIS A 118 4.26 -23.04 -0.89
C HIS A 118 3.21 -22.95 -1.99
N ALA A 119 3.31 -21.97 -2.88
CA ALA A 119 2.36 -21.75 -3.95
C ALA A 119 2.56 -22.73 -5.13
N ARG A 120 1.47 -23.02 -5.86
CA ARG A 120 1.46 -23.98 -6.99
C ARG A 120 0.98 -23.35 -8.30
N GLY A 121 0.25 -22.22 -8.22
CA GLY A 121 -0.38 -21.57 -9.37
C GLY A 121 0.63 -21.00 -10.37
N ARG A 122 0.22 -20.96 -11.64
CA ARG A 122 0.92 -20.23 -12.71
C ARG A 122 0.89 -18.73 -12.47
N TRP A 123 -0.24 -18.21 -12.02
CA TRP A 123 -0.43 -16.81 -11.69
C TRP A 123 -0.20 -16.58 -10.20
N ILE A 124 0.52 -15.53 -9.86
CA ILE A 124 0.81 -15.14 -8.48
C ILE A 124 0.16 -13.79 -8.21
N LEU A 125 -0.78 -13.76 -7.28
CA LEU A 125 -1.38 -12.55 -6.74
C LEU A 125 -0.80 -12.29 -5.35
N VAL A 126 0.07 -11.30 -5.26
CA VAL A 126 0.55 -10.76 -3.99
C VAL A 126 -0.53 -9.86 -3.40
N SER A 127 -0.82 -9.99 -2.11
CA SER A 127 -1.83 -9.19 -1.43
C SER A 127 -1.45 -8.89 0.02
N ASN A 128 -1.79 -7.68 0.49
CA ASN A 128 -1.78 -7.37 1.90
C ASN A 128 -2.94 -8.06 2.64
N PRO A 129 -2.86 -8.21 3.97
CA PRO A 129 -3.93 -8.80 4.77
C PRO A 129 -5.12 -7.85 5.01
N ASP A 130 -4.94 -6.53 4.86
CA ASP A 130 -5.93 -5.49 5.16
C ASP A 130 -6.64 -4.96 3.89
N VAL A 131 -7.05 -5.89 3.03
CA VAL A 131 -7.76 -5.60 1.78
C VAL A 131 -9.14 -6.25 1.73
N LEU A 132 -10.01 -5.72 0.84
CA LEU A 132 -11.22 -6.43 0.41
C LEU A 132 -11.11 -6.77 -1.07
N PHE A 133 -11.31 -8.04 -1.39
CA PHE A 133 -11.44 -8.50 -2.76
C PHE A 133 -12.85 -8.18 -3.25
N LEU A 134 -12.96 -7.28 -4.20
CA LEU A 134 -14.24 -6.93 -4.83
C LEU A 134 -14.56 -7.88 -5.98
N PRO A 135 -15.83 -7.98 -6.41
CA PRO A 135 -16.22 -8.78 -7.56
C PRO A 135 -15.36 -8.48 -8.79
N ASP A 136 -15.03 -9.51 -9.56
CA ASP A 136 -14.24 -9.46 -10.81
C ASP A 136 -12.81 -8.90 -10.70
N LEU A 137 -12.35 -8.47 -9.53
CA LEU A 137 -11.03 -7.87 -9.33
C LEU A 137 -9.92 -8.71 -9.98
N VAL A 138 -9.80 -9.96 -9.56
CA VAL A 138 -8.72 -10.85 -9.99
C VAL A 138 -8.88 -11.21 -11.47
N SER A 139 -10.09 -11.52 -11.90
CA SER A 139 -10.42 -11.87 -13.29
C SER A 139 -10.07 -10.73 -14.28
N ARG A 140 -10.28 -9.48 -13.88
CA ARG A 140 -9.93 -8.30 -14.69
C ARG A 140 -8.42 -8.11 -14.79
N LEU A 141 -7.70 -8.27 -13.69
CA LEU A 141 -6.23 -8.21 -13.66
C LEU A 141 -5.63 -9.29 -14.57
N GLN A 142 -6.07 -10.55 -14.42
CA GLN A 142 -5.55 -11.66 -15.21
C GLN A 142 -5.83 -11.48 -16.69
N ARG A 143 -7.07 -11.14 -17.06
CA ARG A 143 -7.45 -10.91 -18.47
C ARG A 143 -6.58 -9.85 -19.13
N HIS A 144 -6.20 -8.80 -18.40
CA HIS A 144 -5.30 -7.78 -18.94
C HIS A 144 -3.87 -8.32 -19.10
N LEU A 145 -3.35 -9.04 -18.10
CA LEU A 145 -2.00 -9.59 -18.12
C LEU A 145 -1.82 -10.62 -19.26
N GLU A 146 -2.86 -11.37 -19.58
CA GLU A 146 -2.86 -12.31 -20.71
C GLU A 146 -2.90 -11.62 -22.08
N ARG A 147 -3.57 -10.46 -22.17
CA ARG A 147 -3.75 -9.73 -23.43
C ARG A 147 -2.61 -8.79 -23.79
N ASP A 148 -1.94 -8.17 -22.80
CA ASP A 148 -0.83 -7.26 -23.05
C ASP A 148 0.51 -7.93 -22.75
N ALA A 149 1.14 -8.44 -23.79
CA ALA A 149 2.46 -9.09 -23.69
C ALA A 149 3.57 -8.17 -23.14
N ARG A 150 3.36 -6.84 -23.12
CA ARG A 150 4.31 -5.90 -22.52
C ARG A 150 4.13 -5.79 -21.00
N ALA A 151 2.95 -6.12 -20.48
CA ALA A 151 2.70 -6.10 -19.05
C ALA A 151 3.55 -7.18 -18.36
N GLY A 152 4.39 -6.79 -17.42
CA GLY A 152 5.09 -7.72 -16.53
C GLY A 152 4.30 -7.94 -15.26
N VAL A 153 3.65 -6.86 -14.79
CA VAL A 153 2.82 -6.84 -13.59
C VAL A 153 1.61 -5.95 -13.83
N VAL A 154 0.46 -6.37 -13.30
CA VAL A 154 -0.76 -5.57 -13.30
C VAL A 154 -1.23 -5.28 -11.87
N VAL A 155 -1.75 -4.08 -11.66
CA VAL A 155 -2.23 -3.59 -10.37
C VAL A 155 -3.65 -3.04 -10.49
N PRO A 156 -4.48 -3.15 -9.44
CA PRO A 156 -5.81 -2.57 -9.42
C PRO A 156 -5.77 -1.05 -9.16
N LYS A 157 -6.90 -0.39 -9.39
CA LYS A 157 -7.19 0.93 -8.85
C LYS A 157 -7.60 0.79 -7.38
N GLY A 158 -6.83 1.42 -6.47
CA GLY A 158 -7.03 1.31 -5.04
C GLY A 158 -7.93 2.39 -4.45
N PHE A 159 -8.76 1.99 -3.47
CA PHE A 159 -9.63 2.86 -2.67
C PHE A 159 -9.41 2.57 -1.19
N TRP A 160 -9.60 3.57 -0.33
CA TRP A 160 -9.44 3.39 1.12
C TRP A 160 -10.78 3.09 1.83
N ASP A 161 -11.90 3.16 1.11
CA ASP A 161 -13.27 2.91 1.63
C ASP A 161 -14.07 2.01 0.69
N PRO A 162 -15.04 1.22 1.22
CA PRO A 162 -15.88 0.33 0.41
C PRO A 162 -16.79 1.04 -0.60
N GLU A 163 -17.16 2.31 -0.36
CA GLU A 163 -17.95 3.11 -1.29
C GLU A 163 -17.13 3.62 -2.48
N ARG A 164 -15.81 3.45 -2.42
CA ARG A 164 -14.84 3.88 -3.44
C ARG A 164 -14.85 5.39 -3.69
N ALA A 165 -15.23 6.16 -2.67
CA ALA A 165 -15.20 7.62 -2.71
C ALA A 165 -13.77 8.15 -2.65
N GLY A 166 -12.93 7.55 -1.81
CA GLY A 166 -11.54 7.94 -1.59
C GLY A 166 -10.54 7.05 -2.32
N ARG A 167 -9.76 7.64 -3.21
CA ARG A 167 -8.71 6.98 -3.97
C ARG A 167 -7.42 6.97 -3.20
N LEU A 168 -6.73 5.83 -3.19
CA LEU A 168 -5.43 5.72 -2.54
C LEU A 168 -4.38 6.59 -3.22
N PRO A 169 -3.37 7.09 -2.45
CA PRO A 169 -2.24 7.79 -3.02
C PRO A 169 -1.52 6.93 -4.06
N PRO A 170 -1.30 7.42 -5.29
CA PRO A 170 -0.45 6.73 -6.23
C PRO A 170 1.00 6.74 -5.77
N ASN A 171 1.70 5.62 -5.90
CA ASN A 171 3.10 5.53 -5.55
C ASN A 171 3.97 6.27 -6.57
N THR A 172 4.96 6.99 -6.07
CA THR A 172 5.98 7.66 -6.88
C THR A 172 7.30 6.91 -6.75
N LEU A 173 7.99 6.71 -7.89
CA LEU A 173 9.30 6.05 -7.86
C LEU A 173 10.31 6.97 -7.17
N PRO A 174 10.95 6.54 -6.06
CA PRO A 174 11.94 7.35 -5.36
C PRO A 174 13.16 7.63 -6.22
N THR A 175 13.49 8.91 -6.38
CA THR A 175 14.62 9.39 -7.19
C THR A 175 15.45 10.40 -6.42
N LEU A 176 16.71 10.62 -6.82
CA LEU A 176 17.53 11.70 -6.25
C LEU A 176 16.90 13.09 -6.48
N ARG A 177 16.15 13.24 -7.56
CA ARG A 177 15.41 14.47 -7.84
C ARG A 177 14.30 14.71 -6.81
N GLU A 178 13.59 13.65 -6.40
CA GLU A 178 12.59 13.75 -5.34
C GLU A 178 13.22 14.12 -4.00
N VAL A 179 14.36 13.48 -3.66
CA VAL A 179 15.14 13.84 -2.45
C VAL A 179 15.53 15.32 -2.48
N LEU A 180 15.97 15.83 -3.62
CA LEU A 180 16.31 17.24 -3.79
C LEU A 180 15.08 18.14 -3.54
N TRP A 181 13.93 17.86 -4.20
CA TRP A 181 12.74 18.70 -4.08
C TRP A 181 12.15 18.67 -2.68
N THR A 182 12.11 17.52 -2.01
CA THR A 182 11.59 17.39 -0.65
C THR A 182 12.52 18.05 0.36
N THR A 183 13.84 17.94 0.17
CA THR A 183 14.84 18.61 1.03
C THR A 183 14.77 20.12 0.88
N LEU A 184 14.79 20.65 -0.35
CA LEU A 184 14.68 22.08 -0.59
C LEU A 184 13.32 22.64 -0.16
N GLY A 185 12.25 21.86 -0.34
CA GLY A 185 10.90 22.21 0.11
C GLY A 185 10.78 22.43 1.61
N ALA A 186 11.65 21.81 2.43
CA ALA A 186 11.70 22.06 3.86
C ALA A 186 12.16 23.49 4.22
N TYR A 187 12.91 24.14 3.33
CA TYR A 187 13.45 25.50 3.53
C TYR A 187 12.71 26.56 2.71
N PHE A 188 12.10 26.17 1.61
CA PHE A 188 11.45 27.08 0.66
C PHE A 188 9.97 26.73 0.50
N PRO A 189 9.04 27.37 1.26
CA PRO A 189 7.61 27.05 1.22
C PRO A 189 6.99 27.11 -0.18
N ARG A 190 7.36 28.08 -1.02
CA ARG A 190 6.87 28.18 -2.40
C ARG A 190 7.24 26.95 -3.25
N LEU A 191 8.46 26.41 -3.05
CA LEU A 191 8.91 25.21 -3.72
C LEU A 191 8.17 23.97 -3.23
N SER A 192 7.94 23.87 -1.90
CA SER A 192 7.13 22.83 -1.30
C SER A 192 5.72 22.79 -1.93
N HIS A 193 5.05 23.95 -2.04
CA HIS A 193 3.71 24.03 -2.63
C HIS A 193 3.69 23.69 -4.12
N TRP A 194 4.66 24.19 -4.86
CA TRP A 194 4.81 23.86 -6.28
C TRP A 194 4.99 22.35 -6.48
N TYR A 195 5.85 21.73 -5.65
CA TYR A 195 6.10 20.30 -5.75
C TYR A 195 4.88 19.47 -5.37
N ALA A 196 4.19 19.80 -4.27
CA ALA A 196 2.95 19.15 -3.86
C ALA A 196 1.85 19.27 -4.95
N GLU A 197 1.68 20.44 -5.55
CA GLU A 197 0.73 20.64 -6.64
C GLU A 197 1.11 19.84 -7.89
N ARG A 198 2.39 19.77 -8.23
CA ARG A 198 2.89 18.92 -9.31
C ARG A 198 2.59 17.44 -9.06
N LEU A 199 2.74 16.96 -7.81
CA LEU A 199 2.36 15.60 -7.42
C LEU A 199 0.84 15.39 -7.59
N ALA A 200 0.03 16.31 -7.06
CA ALA A 200 -1.43 16.24 -7.16
C ALA A 200 -1.91 16.18 -8.62
N ARG A 201 -1.35 17.00 -9.50
CA ARG A 201 -1.63 16.96 -10.95
C ARG A 201 -1.21 15.61 -11.59
N SER A 202 -0.10 15.04 -11.15
CA SER A 202 0.34 13.71 -11.65
C SER A 202 -0.58 12.59 -11.18
N TRP A 203 -1.08 12.66 -9.94
CA TRP A 203 -2.02 11.71 -9.36
C TRP A 203 -3.39 11.76 -10.04
N MET A 204 -3.85 12.94 -10.47
CA MET A 204 -5.07 13.09 -11.27
C MET A 204 -5.11 12.12 -12.44
N ARG A 205 -3.99 11.98 -13.18
CA ARG A 205 -3.87 11.07 -14.31
C ARG A 205 -4.12 9.61 -13.91
N VAL A 206 -3.64 9.20 -12.73
CA VAL A 206 -3.81 7.84 -12.21
C VAL A 206 -5.25 7.62 -11.72
N TRP A 207 -5.79 8.59 -10.98
CA TRP A 207 -7.13 8.49 -10.41
C TRP A 207 -8.24 8.55 -11.44
N THR A 208 -8.07 9.33 -12.51
CA THR A 208 -9.07 9.50 -13.56
C THR A 208 -8.85 8.58 -14.76
N ALA A 209 -7.85 7.70 -14.73
CA ALA A 209 -7.63 6.76 -15.83
C ALA A 209 -8.86 5.84 -16.01
N GLU A 210 -9.32 5.73 -17.25
CA GLU A 210 -10.41 4.84 -17.69
C GLU A 210 -9.88 3.70 -18.58
N ALA A 211 -8.67 3.87 -19.12
CA ALA A 211 -7.95 2.85 -19.86
C ALA A 211 -6.68 2.40 -19.10
N PRO A 212 -6.14 1.21 -19.39
CA PRO A 212 -4.93 0.71 -18.77
C PRO A 212 -3.78 1.74 -18.84
N LEU A 213 -3.12 1.97 -17.70
CA LEU A 213 -2.12 3.01 -17.54
C LEU A 213 -0.80 2.45 -17.03
N VAL A 214 0.29 2.70 -17.79
CA VAL A 214 1.63 2.35 -17.34
C VAL A 214 2.06 3.28 -16.21
N LEU A 215 2.44 2.68 -15.08
CA LEU A 215 2.90 3.35 -13.87
C LEU A 215 4.42 3.29 -13.74
N PRO A 216 5.04 4.25 -13.04
CA PRO A 216 6.47 4.21 -12.74
C PRO A 216 6.85 3.08 -11.78
N MET A 217 5.94 2.73 -10.86
CA MET A 217 6.06 1.63 -9.91
C MET A 217 4.69 1.14 -9.45
N MET A 218 4.63 -0.07 -8.92
CA MET A 218 3.45 -0.62 -8.26
C MET A 218 3.42 -0.26 -6.77
N SER A 219 2.26 -0.48 -6.15
CA SER A 219 2.15 -0.62 -4.70
C SER A 219 2.26 -2.10 -4.34
N GLY A 220 3.03 -2.42 -3.30
CA GLY A 220 3.12 -3.77 -2.75
C GLY A 220 1.82 -4.28 -2.12
N CYS A 221 0.77 -3.46 -2.03
CA CYS A 221 -0.49 -3.88 -1.41
C CYS A 221 -1.24 -4.94 -2.21
N MET A 222 -1.20 -4.88 -3.54
CA MET A 222 -1.74 -5.92 -4.43
C MET A 222 -1.18 -5.79 -5.85
N PHE A 223 -0.73 -6.92 -6.41
CA PHE A 223 -0.38 -7.03 -7.83
C PHE A 223 -0.47 -8.48 -8.30
N LEU A 224 -0.76 -8.65 -9.58
CA LEU A 224 -0.76 -9.95 -10.27
C LEU A 224 0.41 -10.04 -11.24
N VAL A 225 1.08 -11.19 -11.24
CA VAL A 225 2.26 -11.49 -12.06
C VAL A 225 2.25 -12.96 -12.50
N GLU A 226 2.83 -13.29 -13.65
CA GLU A 226 3.11 -14.67 -14.01
C GLU A 226 4.31 -15.20 -13.21
N ARG A 227 4.19 -16.41 -12.61
CA ARG A 227 5.23 -17.02 -11.77
C ARG A 227 6.59 -17.06 -12.48
N ALA A 228 6.64 -17.57 -13.69
CA ALA A 228 7.91 -17.70 -14.43
C ALA A 228 8.59 -16.35 -14.62
N PHE A 229 7.84 -15.28 -14.90
CA PHE A 229 8.37 -13.95 -15.01
C PHE A 229 8.82 -13.40 -13.64
N PHE A 230 8.01 -13.60 -12.59
CA PHE A 230 8.37 -13.17 -11.22
C PHE A 230 9.67 -13.82 -10.73
N GLU A 231 9.84 -15.10 -10.99
CA GLU A 231 11.07 -15.84 -10.68
C GLU A 231 12.26 -15.35 -11.53
N SER A 232 12.06 -15.09 -12.82
CA SER A 232 13.10 -14.61 -13.73
C SER A 232 13.66 -13.23 -13.35
N VAL A 233 12.83 -12.35 -12.77
CA VAL A 233 13.26 -11.04 -12.26
C VAL A 233 13.79 -11.12 -10.82
N GLY A 234 13.85 -12.30 -10.20
CA GLY A 234 14.47 -12.57 -8.92
C GLY A 234 13.56 -12.34 -7.72
N ARG A 235 12.23 -12.44 -7.88
CA ARG A 235 11.26 -12.36 -6.78
C ARG A 235 11.45 -11.12 -5.90
N PHE A 236 11.04 -11.17 -4.62
CA PHE A 236 11.40 -10.11 -3.66
C PHE A 236 12.87 -10.25 -3.21
N ASP A 237 13.58 -9.15 -3.13
CA ASP A 237 14.94 -9.09 -2.58
C ASP A 237 14.84 -9.04 -1.03
N GLU A 238 15.19 -10.15 -0.37
CA GLU A 238 15.02 -10.33 1.08
C GLU A 238 15.88 -9.41 1.93
N ARG A 239 16.83 -8.68 1.33
CA ARG A 239 17.58 -7.63 2.03
C ARG A 239 16.71 -6.43 2.40
N TYR A 240 15.52 -6.27 1.78
CA TYR A 240 14.54 -5.27 2.18
C TYR A 240 13.61 -5.82 3.26
N PRO A 241 13.81 -5.46 4.55
CA PRO A 241 12.99 -5.99 5.63
C PRO A 241 11.56 -5.47 5.63
N LEU A 242 11.34 -4.24 5.13
CA LEU A 242 10.02 -3.61 5.00
C LEU A 242 10.13 -2.33 4.17
N TYR A 243 9.22 -2.11 3.23
CA TYR A 243 9.20 -1.03 2.24
C TYR A 243 10.39 -1.08 1.27
N TYR A 244 10.25 -0.44 0.13
CA TYR A 244 11.19 -0.44 -1.00
C TYR A 244 11.37 -1.79 -1.71
N GLU A 245 10.83 -2.90 -1.21
CA GLU A 245 10.83 -4.18 -1.91
C GLU A 245 10.00 -4.14 -3.21
N ASP A 246 8.84 -3.47 -3.16
CA ASP A 246 7.97 -3.21 -4.32
C ASP A 246 8.59 -2.20 -5.29
N THR A 247 9.25 -1.20 -4.76
CA THR A 247 10.02 -0.21 -5.51
C THR A 247 11.17 -0.88 -6.28
N ASP A 248 11.97 -1.69 -5.60
CA ASP A 248 13.08 -2.44 -6.17
C ASP A 248 12.59 -3.41 -7.26
N LEU A 249 11.53 -4.15 -6.98
CA LEU A 249 10.92 -5.07 -7.92
C LEU A 249 10.39 -4.33 -9.16
N SER A 250 9.74 -3.16 -8.97
CA SER A 250 9.27 -2.32 -10.07
C SER A 250 10.42 -1.86 -10.99
N VAL A 251 11.57 -1.50 -10.42
CA VAL A 251 12.76 -1.15 -11.22
C VAL A 251 13.28 -2.35 -11.99
N ARG A 252 13.34 -3.55 -11.38
CA ARG A 252 13.79 -4.78 -12.05
C ARG A 252 12.86 -5.19 -13.19
N ILE A 253 11.54 -5.14 -13.00
CA ILE A 253 10.53 -5.39 -14.03
C ILE A 253 10.75 -4.47 -15.24
N ARG A 254 10.92 -3.17 -15.00
CA ARG A 254 11.16 -2.19 -16.06
C ARG A 254 12.50 -2.41 -16.79
N LYS A 255 13.54 -2.81 -16.06
CA LYS A 255 14.85 -3.17 -16.68
C LYS A 255 14.77 -4.46 -17.51
N ALA A 256 13.85 -5.36 -17.18
CA ALA A 256 13.53 -6.54 -18.00
C ALA A 256 12.68 -6.20 -19.24
N GLY A 257 12.42 -4.90 -19.52
CA GLY A 257 11.66 -4.46 -20.69
C GLY A 257 10.14 -4.62 -20.57
N ARG A 258 9.62 -4.89 -19.36
CA ARG A 258 8.18 -5.04 -19.10
C ARG A 258 7.61 -3.84 -18.35
N THR A 259 6.30 -3.68 -18.39
CA THR A 259 5.59 -2.59 -17.73
C THR A 259 4.94 -3.01 -16.42
N VAL A 260 4.77 -2.05 -15.52
CA VAL A 260 3.81 -2.08 -14.43
C VAL A 260 2.57 -1.35 -14.91
N THR A 261 1.43 -2.03 -15.00
CA THR A 261 0.22 -1.48 -15.62
C THR A 261 -0.95 -1.47 -14.64
N GLN A 262 -1.54 -0.30 -14.40
CA GLN A 262 -2.81 -0.20 -13.68
C GLN A 262 -3.96 -0.61 -14.59
N VAL A 263 -4.86 -1.47 -14.08
CA VAL A 263 -6.10 -1.88 -14.71
C VAL A 263 -7.24 -1.11 -14.04
N PRO A 264 -7.79 -0.06 -14.65
CA PRO A 264 -8.65 0.92 -13.96
C PRO A 264 -10.01 0.37 -13.53
N ASP A 265 -10.52 -0.66 -14.19
CA ASP A 265 -11.78 -1.32 -13.88
C ASP A 265 -11.63 -2.47 -12.86
N ALA A 266 -10.41 -2.88 -12.52
CA ALA A 266 -10.12 -3.74 -11.39
C ALA A 266 -9.99 -2.90 -10.11
N HIS A 267 -10.91 -3.04 -9.18
CA HIS A 267 -10.98 -2.21 -7.98
C HIS A 267 -10.58 -2.98 -6.73
N LEU A 268 -9.78 -2.35 -5.87
CA LEU A 268 -9.32 -2.84 -4.58
C LEU A 268 -9.72 -1.87 -3.47
N VAL A 269 -10.22 -2.37 -2.35
CA VAL A 269 -10.29 -1.61 -1.10
C VAL A 269 -9.13 -2.02 -0.20
N HIS A 270 -8.35 -1.05 0.28
CA HIS A 270 -7.20 -1.29 1.16
C HIS A 270 -7.24 -0.31 2.33
N PHE A 271 -7.36 -0.83 3.54
CA PHE A 271 -7.54 -0.02 4.76
C PHE A 271 -6.27 0.63 5.29
N VAL A 272 -5.21 0.54 4.57
CA VAL A 272 -3.88 1.17 4.73
C VAL A 272 -3.28 1.07 6.14
N ASN A 273 -2.13 0.40 6.21
CA ASN A 273 -1.17 0.45 7.32
C ASN A 273 -1.67 -0.07 8.67
N ARG A 274 -2.65 -0.99 8.71
CA ARG A 274 -3.11 -1.62 9.95
C ARG A 274 -1.97 -2.39 10.64
N SER A 275 -1.16 -3.12 9.88
CA SER A 275 -0.01 -3.89 10.38
C SER A 275 1.16 -3.02 10.84
N GLY A 276 1.50 -1.96 10.10
CA GLY A 276 2.66 -1.10 10.38
C GLY A 276 2.50 -0.23 11.63
N MET A 277 1.26 0.04 12.06
CA MET A 277 0.97 0.89 13.21
C MET A 277 1.16 0.17 14.55
N SER A 278 1.30 -1.15 14.57
CA SER A 278 1.47 -1.93 15.79
C SER A 278 2.87 -1.81 16.41
N ASP A 279 3.91 -1.43 15.61
CA ASP A 279 5.30 -1.24 16.07
C ASP A 279 6.00 -0.18 15.20
N LEU A 280 5.75 1.07 15.50
CA LEU A 280 6.25 2.22 14.73
C LEU A 280 7.77 2.36 14.77
N GLU A 281 8.42 2.05 15.89
CA GLU A 281 9.87 2.19 16.02
C GLU A 281 10.59 1.19 15.10
N THR A 282 10.20 -0.08 15.14
CA THR A 282 10.72 -1.11 14.25
C THR A 282 10.41 -0.79 12.79
N MET A 283 9.19 -0.31 12.50
CA MET A 283 8.80 0.09 11.16
C MET A 283 9.71 1.19 10.60
N TRP A 284 9.97 2.26 11.36
CA TRP A 284 10.83 3.36 10.91
C TRP A 284 12.30 2.94 10.75
N LYS A 285 12.82 2.09 11.65
CA LYS A 285 14.17 1.52 11.50
C LYS A 285 14.30 0.70 10.22
N ARG A 286 13.33 -0.19 9.96
CA ARG A 286 13.30 -1.01 8.75
C ARG A 286 13.16 -0.17 7.48
N HIS A 287 12.29 0.83 7.50
CA HIS A 287 12.13 1.78 6.40
C HIS A 287 13.45 2.50 6.08
N ALA A 288 14.14 3.02 7.10
CA ALA A 288 15.42 3.71 6.91
C ALA A 288 16.48 2.79 6.30
N THR A 289 16.58 1.53 6.79
CA THR A 289 17.47 0.52 6.25
C THR A 289 17.17 0.21 4.80
N SER A 290 15.90 -0.02 4.46
CA SER A 290 15.45 -0.30 3.09
C SER A 290 15.72 0.88 2.16
N ARG A 291 15.49 2.11 2.63
CA ARG A 291 15.77 3.34 1.86
C ARG A 291 17.25 3.45 1.51
N GLU A 292 18.13 3.27 2.46
CA GLU A 292 19.59 3.32 2.21
C GLU A 292 20.02 2.22 1.23
N LEU A 293 19.52 1.00 1.40
CA LEU A 293 19.79 -0.12 0.50
C LEU A 293 19.35 0.19 -0.93
N TYR A 294 18.14 0.76 -1.11
CA TYR A 294 17.63 1.12 -2.43
C TYR A 294 18.52 2.15 -3.12
N TYR A 295 18.89 3.24 -2.44
CA TYR A 295 19.74 4.26 -3.04
C TYR A 295 21.17 3.76 -3.28
N ALA A 296 21.72 2.91 -2.41
CA ALA A 296 22.99 2.26 -2.65
C ALA A 296 22.97 1.35 -3.89
N LYS A 297 21.91 0.54 -4.04
CA LYS A 297 21.75 -0.41 -5.15
C LYS A 297 21.56 0.30 -6.50
N TRP A 298 20.71 1.32 -6.57
CA TRP A 298 20.28 1.91 -7.83
C TRP A 298 21.01 3.21 -8.20
N TYR A 299 21.58 3.92 -7.24
CA TYR A 299 22.29 5.19 -7.44
C TYR A 299 23.74 5.15 -6.98
N GLY A 300 24.21 3.99 -6.48
CA GLY A 300 25.57 3.80 -6.04
C GLY A 300 25.98 4.62 -4.81
N ARG A 301 27.28 4.65 -4.52
CA ARG A 301 27.84 5.32 -3.33
C ARG A 301 27.59 6.83 -3.32
N LEU A 302 27.62 7.48 -4.48
CA LEU A 302 27.36 8.92 -4.60
C LEU A 302 25.89 9.24 -4.30
N GLY A 303 24.96 8.48 -4.87
CA GLY A 303 23.53 8.66 -4.60
C GLY A 303 23.19 8.45 -3.13
N LEU A 304 23.71 7.40 -2.50
CA LEU A 304 23.56 7.19 -1.06
C LEU A 304 24.18 8.33 -0.25
N GLY A 305 25.35 8.84 -0.65
CA GLY A 305 26.01 9.97 -0.01
C GLY A 305 25.14 11.25 -0.03
N LEU A 306 24.50 11.54 -1.17
CA LEU A 306 23.57 12.67 -1.32
C LEU A 306 22.33 12.51 -0.43
N VAL A 307 21.75 11.31 -0.36
CA VAL A 307 20.60 11.03 0.52
C VAL A 307 20.97 11.25 1.99
N ARG A 308 22.09 10.68 2.42
CA ARG A 308 22.60 10.87 3.80
C ARG A 308 22.92 12.32 4.13
N LEU A 309 23.46 13.07 3.15
CA LEU A 309 23.67 14.52 3.31
C LEU A 309 22.36 15.26 3.49
N ALA A 310 21.35 14.98 2.67
CA ALA A 310 20.02 15.56 2.79
C ALA A 310 19.40 15.27 4.18
N ASP A 311 19.47 14.03 4.65
CA ASP A 311 18.98 13.63 5.97
C ASP A 311 19.72 14.35 7.11
N ARG A 312 21.04 14.47 7.01
CA ARG A 312 21.86 15.23 7.98
C ARG A 312 21.48 16.71 8.00
N LEU A 313 21.28 17.32 6.84
CA LEU A 313 20.81 18.71 6.75
C LEU A 313 19.43 18.87 7.39
N LEU A 314 18.50 17.97 7.13
CA LEU A 314 17.17 17.99 7.74
C LEU A 314 17.19 17.69 9.25
N ALA A 315 18.13 16.91 9.76
CA ALA A 315 18.26 16.61 11.18
C ALA A 315 19.03 17.67 11.97
N ALA A 316 19.89 18.48 11.31
CA ALA A 316 20.80 19.40 11.97
C ALA A 316 20.05 20.53 12.68
N LYS A 317 20.34 20.74 13.99
CA LYS A 317 19.71 21.79 14.82
C LYS A 317 19.94 23.19 14.26
N TRP A 318 21.13 23.46 13.70
CA TRP A 318 21.46 24.77 13.13
C TRP A 318 20.67 25.11 11.86
N THR A 319 20.19 24.12 11.10
CA THR A 319 19.32 24.33 9.94
C THR A 319 17.86 24.49 10.31
N GLN A 320 17.44 23.97 11.49
CA GLN A 320 16.03 24.02 11.92
C GLN A 320 15.49 25.45 11.94
N ARG A 321 16.31 26.43 12.35
CA ARG A 321 15.95 27.86 12.34
C ARG A 321 15.60 28.41 10.94
N TRP A 322 16.05 27.76 9.88
CA TRP A 322 15.78 28.18 8.50
C TRP A 322 14.66 27.37 7.87
N ARG A 323 14.26 26.26 8.51
CA ARG A 323 13.10 25.52 8.02
C ARG A 323 11.86 26.37 8.24
N ARG A 324 11.15 26.61 7.15
CA ARG A 324 9.93 27.40 7.17
C ARG A 324 8.83 26.59 6.49
N PHE A 325 7.78 26.34 7.23
CA PHE A 325 6.56 25.82 6.66
C PHE A 325 5.50 26.92 6.70
N ARG A 326 4.80 27.13 5.60
CA ARG A 326 3.64 28.00 5.49
C ARG A 326 2.59 27.28 4.68
N TYR A 327 1.35 27.41 5.05
CA TYR A 327 0.25 26.91 4.22
C TYR A 327 0.13 27.77 2.96
N ALA A 328 -0.30 27.14 1.85
CA ALA A 328 -0.48 27.85 0.58
C ALA A 328 -1.71 28.77 0.56
N THR A 329 -2.70 28.45 1.41
CA THR A 329 -3.89 29.26 1.71
C THR A 329 -4.01 29.38 3.23
N PRO A 330 -4.74 30.35 3.78
CA PRO A 330 -5.03 30.38 5.21
C PRO A 330 -5.55 29.05 5.71
N LEU A 331 -4.99 28.58 6.84
CA LEU A 331 -5.42 27.33 7.45
C LEU A 331 -6.72 27.55 8.23
N VAL A 332 -7.75 26.78 7.91
CA VAL A 332 -8.96 26.66 8.71
C VAL A 332 -8.80 25.47 9.65
N ASP A 333 -8.84 25.74 10.97
CA ASP A 333 -8.77 24.68 11.97
C ASP A 333 -10.19 24.24 12.36
N LEU A 334 -10.52 23.00 12.06
CA LEU A 334 -11.83 22.39 12.38
C LEU A 334 -11.86 21.78 13.79
N GLY A 335 -10.73 21.88 14.53
CA GLY A 335 -10.62 21.38 15.90
C GLY A 335 -10.52 19.85 15.98
N ALA A 336 -10.72 19.34 17.21
CA ALA A 336 -10.70 17.91 17.53
C ALA A 336 -12.12 17.41 17.84
N THR A 337 -12.61 16.45 17.06
CA THR A 337 -13.98 15.92 17.24
C THR A 337 -14.11 14.50 16.70
N ALA A 338 -15.11 13.77 17.21
CA ALA A 338 -15.52 12.47 16.69
C ALA A 338 -16.61 12.57 15.60
N ARG A 339 -16.92 13.78 15.11
CA ARG A 339 -17.89 14.00 14.02
C ARG A 339 -17.14 14.19 12.70
N PRO A 340 -17.73 13.80 11.55
CA PRO A 340 -17.14 14.04 10.23
C PRO A 340 -16.80 15.53 10.02
N PRO A 341 -15.63 15.84 9.41
CA PRO A 341 -15.30 17.22 9.06
C PRO A 341 -16.20 17.71 7.92
N VAL A 342 -16.56 18.99 7.95
CA VAL A 342 -17.24 19.67 6.84
C VAL A 342 -16.32 20.76 6.31
N LEU A 343 -15.93 20.63 5.05
CA LEU A 343 -15.08 21.61 4.37
C LEU A 343 -15.97 22.54 3.53
N ASP A 344 -16.06 23.82 3.86
CA ASP A 344 -16.72 24.85 3.02
C ASP A 344 -15.66 25.39 2.03
N LEU A 345 -15.88 25.16 0.75
CA LEU A 345 -14.98 25.61 -0.32
C LEU A 345 -15.15 27.12 -0.64
N GLY A 346 -16.11 27.80 0.01
CA GLY A 346 -16.38 29.22 -0.18
C GLY A 346 -17.11 29.58 -1.47
N ARG A 347 -17.23 28.65 -2.42
CA ARG A 347 -17.92 28.80 -3.70
C ARG A 347 -18.45 27.46 -4.23
N ASP A 348 -19.42 27.51 -5.10
CA ASP A 348 -19.86 26.34 -5.84
C ASP A 348 -18.84 25.95 -6.90
N CYS A 349 -18.49 24.66 -6.96
CA CYS A 349 -17.61 24.06 -7.95
C CYS A 349 -18.40 23.00 -8.73
N GLU A 350 -18.40 23.05 -10.06
CA GLU A 350 -18.98 21.99 -10.90
C GLU A 350 -18.27 20.65 -10.63
N ARG A 351 -16.97 20.75 -10.35
CA ARG A 351 -16.12 19.62 -9.96
C ARG A 351 -14.98 20.11 -9.08
N PHE A 352 -14.71 19.38 -8.00
CA PHE A 352 -13.55 19.65 -7.16
C PHE A 352 -12.78 18.36 -6.83
N LEU A 353 -11.52 18.53 -6.42
CA LEU A 353 -10.69 17.52 -5.80
C LEU A 353 -10.39 17.92 -4.36
N VAL A 354 -10.65 17.03 -3.41
CA VAL A 354 -10.13 17.14 -2.04
C VAL A 354 -8.99 16.16 -1.88
N LEU A 355 -7.83 16.65 -1.47
CA LEU A 355 -6.70 15.87 -1.00
C LEU A 355 -6.80 15.68 0.50
N MET A 356 -6.57 14.46 1.00
CA MET A 356 -6.48 14.12 2.43
C MET A 356 -5.10 13.55 2.71
N SER A 357 -4.39 14.11 3.69
CA SER A 357 -3.04 13.70 4.07
C SER A 357 -2.85 13.73 5.59
N LEU A 358 -1.92 12.94 6.10
CA LEU A 358 -1.39 13.03 7.46
C LEU A 358 -0.19 14.00 7.54
N ASP A 359 0.33 14.44 6.39
CA ASP A 359 1.41 15.44 6.28
C ASP A 359 0.87 16.73 5.69
N ALA A 360 1.12 17.84 6.41
CA ALA A 360 0.71 19.19 5.99
C ALA A 360 1.34 19.64 4.65
N ARG A 361 2.38 18.96 4.17
CA ARG A 361 3.03 19.27 2.87
C ARG A 361 2.34 18.59 1.69
N PHE A 362 1.45 17.62 1.93
CA PHE A 362 0.73 16.87 0.88
C PHE A 362 1.66 16.16 -0.12
N TYR A 363 2.81 15.65 0.36
CA TYR A 363 3.70 14.85 -0.50
C TYR A 363 3.18 13.42 -0.70
N LEU A 364 2.23 13.01 0.13
CA LEU A 364 1.42 11.79 -0.01
C LEU A 364 0.00 12.14 0.39
N ALA A 365 -0.98 11.92 -0.49
CA ALA A 365 -2.38 12.24 -0.20
C ALA A 365 -3.35 11.32 -0.93
N ALA A 366 -4.43 10.94 -0.26
CA ALA A 366 -5.61 10.35 -0.88
C ALA A 366 -6.40 11.43 -1.63
N GLY A 367 -7.16 11.04 -2.65
CA GLY A 367 -7.96 11.96 -3.46
C GLY A 367 -9.44 11.62 -3.46
N MET A 368 -10.30 12.61 -3.22
CA MET A 368 -11.75 12.51 -3.30
C MET A 368 -12.28 13.56 -4.28
N PHE A 369 -13.22 13.15 -5.14
CA PHE A 369 -13.87 14.05 -6.08
C PHE A 369 -15.30 14.34 -5.65
N GLY A 370 -15.78 15.53 -5.96
CA GLY A 370 -17.15 15.95 -5.69
C GLY A 370 -17.54 17.17 -6.51
N SER A 371 -18.72 17.69 -6.22
CA SER A 371 -19.30 18.92 -6.77
C SER A 371 -20.06 19.69 -5.70
N GLY A 372 -20.34 20.96 -5.95
CA GLY A 372 -21.02 21.86 -5.02
C GLY A 372 -20.05 22.69 -4.16
N ARG A 373 -20.57 23.22 -3.06
CA ARG A 373 -19.86 24.17 -2.20
C ARG A 373 -19.16 23.50 -1.01
N THR A 374 -19.59 22.33 -0.58
CA THR A 374 -19.09 21.67 0.61
C THR A 374 -18.66 20.26 0.32
N TRP A 375 -17.71 19.76 1.12
CA TRP A 375 -17.34 18.35 1.15
C TRP A 375 -17.37 17.82 2.58
N THR A 376 -17.86 16.60 2.74
CA THR A 376 -17.77 15.80 3.96
C THR A 376 -17.64 14.33 3.57
N PRO A 377 -16.87 13.50 4.33
CA PRO A 377 -16.88 12.07 4.08
C PRO A 377 -18.27 11.49 4.41
N SER A 378 -18.65 10.42 3.71
CA SER A 378 -19.84 9.64 4.08
C SER A 378 -19.70 9.04 5.48
N ALA A 379 -20.78 8.59 6.08
CA ALA A 379 -20.76 7.90 7.38
C ALA A 379 -19.89 6.63 7.31
N VAL A 380 -19.96 5.87 6.21
CA VAL A 380 -19.14 4.69 5.98
C VAL A 380 -17.67 5.08 5.83
N GLY A 381 -17.34 6.04 4.98
CA GLY A 381 -15.97 6.53 4.81
C GLY A 381 -15.40 7.05 6.13
N PHE A 382 -16.17 7.84 6.87
CA PHE A 382 -15.70 8.36 8.16
C PHE A 382 -15.41 7.27 9.20
N SER A 383 -16.14 6.15 9.18
CA SER A 383 -15.90 5.04 10.12
C SER A 383 -14.50 4.41 10.00
N TYR A 384 -13.78 4.65 8.91
CA TYR A 384 -12.40 4.20 8.71
C TYR A 384 -11.35 5.23 9.13
N PHE A 385 -11.75 6.44 9.56
CA PHE A 385 -10.78 7.42 10.05
C PHE A 385 -10.20 6.94 11.38
N VAL A 386 -8.88 7.06 11.50
CA VAL A 386 -8.13 6.74 12.72
C VAL A 386 -7.98 7.97 13.60
N ASN A 387 -7.60 7.77 14.87
CA ASN A 387 -7.27 8.88 15.77
C ASN A 387 -5.95 9.53 15.29
N ALA A 388 -6.07 10.60 14.52
CA ALA A 388 -4.95 11.31 13.92
C ALA A 388 -5.33 12.74 13.51
N THR A 389 -4.31 13.55 13.25
CA THR A 389 -4.50 14.85 12.61
C THR A 389 -4.47 14.67 11.09
N PHE A 390 -5.56 15.03 10.45
CA PHE A 390 -5.70 15.06 9.00
C PHE A 390 -5.58 16.49 8.49
N TYR A 391 -4.90 16.64 7.36
CA TYR A 391 -4.86 17.86 6.58
C TYR A 391 -5.64 17.66 5.30
N PHE A 392 -6.46 18.63 4.93
CA PHE A 392 -7.21 18.65 3.69
C PHE A 392 -6.81 19.85 2.86
N GLN A 393 -6.77 19.66 1.55
CA GLN A 393 -6.57 20.71 0.57
C GLN A 393 -7.55 20.50 -0.59
N ALA A 394 -8.31 21.52 -0.95
CA ALA A 394 -9.26 21.41 -2.04
C ALA A 394 -8.83 22.22 -3.25
N PHE A 395 -9.16 21.70 -4.43
CA PHE A 395 -8.92 22.32 -5.73
C PHE A 395 -10.21 22.36 -6.53
N ASP A 396 -10.55 23.54 -7.07
CA ASP A 396 -11.60 23.70 -8.06
C ASP A 396 -11.08 23.20 -9.42
N LEU A 397 -11.80 22.27 -10.02
CA LEU A 397 -11.51 21.67 -11.31
C LEU A 397 -12.50 22.12 -12.40
N SER A 398 -13.42 23.04 -12.09
CA SER A 398 -14.46 23.54 -13.02
C SER A 398 -13.82 24.19 -14.23
N GLY A 399 -14.36 23.90 -15.42
CA GLY A 399 -13.83 24.47 -16.67
C GLY A 399 -12.36 24.14 -16.96
N GLY A 400 -11.86 22.98 -16.48
CA GLY A 400 -10.47 22.55 -16.68
C GLY A 400 -9.43 23.26 -15.80
N ARG A 401 -9.87 24.05 -14.84
CA ARG A 401 -8.98 24.70 -13.85
C ARG A 401 -8.33 23.67 -12.92
N PHE A 402 -7.30 24.08 -12.25
CA PHE A 402 -6.72 23.38 -11.09
C PHE A 402 -6.32 24.45 -10.09
N GLU A 403 -7.31 25.05 -9.45
CA GLU A 403 -7.17 26.20 -8.56
C GLU A 403 -7.38 25.78 -7.12
N ARG A 404 -6.41 26.06 -6.25
CA ARG A 404 -6.53 25.75 -4.83
C ARG A 404 -7.52 26.71 -4.18
N VAL A 405 -8.54 26.17 -3.50
CA VAL A 405 -9.62 26.94 -2.86
C VAL A 405 -9.52 26.99 -1.35
N GLY A 406 -8.84 26.05 -0.69
CA GLY A 406 -8.69 26.09 0.75
C GLY A 406 -7.76 25.00 1.30
N THR A 407 -7.38 25.19 2.58
CA THR A 407 -6.61 24.22 3.37
C THR A 407 -7.22 24.13 4.77
N TRP A 408 -7.43 22.90 5.26
CA TRP A 408 -8.04 22.64 6.57
C TRP A 408 -7.19 21.67 7.37
N ARG A 409 -7.24 21.81 8.69
CA ARG A 409 -6.73 20.84 9.66
C ARG A 409 -7.89 20.32 10.49
N TYR A 410 -7.89 19.02 10.75
CA TYR A 410 -8.90 18.33 11.52
C TYR A 410 -8.24 17.23 12.35
N HIS A 411 -8.54 17.16 13.64
CA HIS A 411 -8.11 16.05 14.47
C HIS A 411 -9.28 15.10 14.74
N CYS A 412 -9.17 13.87 14.22
CA CYS A 412 -10.18 12.84 14.41
C CYS A 412 -10.02 12.17 15.76
N LEU A 413 -11.05 12.23 16.61
CA LEU A 413 -11.17 11.46 17.85
C LEU A 413 -11.90 10.14 17.54
N SER A 414 -11.23 9.21 16.87
CA SER A 414 -11.82 7.95 16.41
C SER A 414 -12.01 6.94 17.55
N HIS A 415 -13.06 6.11 17.44
CA HIS A 415 -13.33 4.99 18.33
C HIS A 415 -12.52 3.72 17.99
N LEU A 416 -11.78 3.70 16.90
CA LEU A 416 -11.08 2.50 16.41
C LEU A 416 -9.84 2.10 17.22
N GLY A 417 -9.53 2.80 18.34
CA GLY A 417 -8.41 2.45 19.23
C GLY A 417 -6.99 2.56 18.60
N VAL A 418 -6.91 2.94 17.33
CA VAL A 418 -5.66 3.10 16.60
C VAL A 418 -5.27 4.58 16.65
N THR A 419 -4.22 4.89 17.40
CA THR A 419 -3.68 6.27 17.50
C THR A 419 -2.46 6.38 16.59
N VAL A 420 -2.52 7.27 15.60
CA VAL A 420 -1.34 7.68 14.85
C VAL A 420 -0.63 8.76 15.66
N PRO A 421 0.64 8.57 16.08
CA PRO A 421 1.40 9.63 16.73
C PRO A 421 1.42 10.86 15.83
N VAL A 422 1.00 11.99 16.37
CA VAL A 422 1.17 13.28 15.71
C VAL A 422 2.67 13.51 15.60
N ALA A 423 3.22 13.57 14.38
CA ALA A 423 4.53 14.17 14.20
C ALA A 423 4.44 15.55 14.85
N ALA A 424 5.29 15.79 15.87
CA ALA A 424 5.25 17.03 16.63
C ALA A 424 5.17 18.20 15.63
N PRO A 425 4.23 19.12 15.76
CA PRO A 425 4.20 20.28 14.90
C PRO A 425 5.56 20.93 15.04
N GLU A 426 6.28 21.07 13.94
CA GLU A 426 7.49 21.87 13.94
C GLU A 426 7.06 23.23 14.49
N ALA A 427 7.60 23.63 15.65
CA ALA A 427 7.23 24.84 16.35
C ALA A 427 7.30 26.01 15.38
N GLY A 428 6.18 26.32 14.78
CA GLY A 428 5.98 27.53 14.02
C GLY A 428 5.81 28.63 15.05
N GLY A 429 6.88 29.42 15.25
CA GLY A 429 6.81 30.61 16.08
C GLY A 429 5.58 31.43 15.71
N GLY A 430 4.76 31.70 16.69
CA GLY A 430 3.64 32.62 16.59
C GLY A 430 4.13 34.06 16.27
N THR A 431 3.20 34.77 15.73
CA THR A 431 3.01 36.15 15.28
C THR A 431 3.30 36.36 13.81
#